data_f28c8d5bdc4a1f60c7546959a0c8b772
#
_entry.id   f28c8d5bdc4a1f60c7546959a0c8b772
#
_cell.length_a   1.000
_cell.length_b   1.000
_cell.length_c   1.000
_cell.angle_alpha   90.00
_cell.angle_beta   90.00
_cell.angle_gamma   90.00
#
_symmetry.space_group_name_H-M   'P 1'
#
loop_
_entity.id
_entity.type
_entity.pdbx_description
1 polymer ?
#
loop_
_entity_poly.entity_id
_entity_poly.type
_entity_poly.pdbx_seq_one_letter_code
_entity_poly.pdbx_strand_id
1 'polypeptide(L)'
;MAEPSLNVLAVVGSLQRESVTRVVIHHVAERLRTDGCLVDLLDFLKEPLALYNPDTAHELPGYAELQARVDRADVIFLGTPDYHGSLSGAMKNFLDHFWHEFAGKLFATIVASHEKGLTVTDQLRTIARQCYAWTLPYGVSLTEEVDVKDGKIVSDSLRNRLDMLIRDARVYGGVLARQRKADLATQEPGFMARHR
;
A
#
# COMPACT_ATOMS: atom_id res chain seq x y z
N MET A 1 -13.93 -8.83 -23.98
CA MET A 1 -13.77 -7.45 -23.47
C MET A 1 -12.46 -7.41 -22.70
N ALA A 2 -11.61 -6.40 -22.91
CA ALA A 2 -10.41 -6.24 -22.11
C ALA A 2 -10.83 -6.06 -20.62
N GLU A 3 -10.14 -6.74 -19.71
CA GLU A 3 -10.36 -6.51 -18.28
C GLU A 3 -10.05 -5.04 -17.95
N PRO A 4 -10.84 -4.38 -17.08
CA PRO A 4 -10.56 -3.00 -16.70
C PRO A 4 -9.19 -2.94 -16.03
N SER A 5 -8.43 -1.91 -16.36
CA SER A 5 -7.11 -1.67 -15.75
C SER A 5 -7.25 -1.53 -14.24
N LEU A 6 -6.40 -2.25 -13.49
CA LEU A 6 -6.37 -2.20 -12.04
C LEU A 6 -5.75 -0.87 -11.57
N ASN A 7 -6.42 -0.18 -10.65
CA ASN A 7 -5.90 1.05 -10.04
C ASN A 7 -5.06 0.69 -8.81
N VAL A 8 -3.83 1.16 -8.79
CA VAL A 8 -2.88 0.88 -7.72
C VAL A 8 -2.39 2.18 -7.10
N LEU A 9 -2.47 2.31 -5.80
CA LEU A 9 -1.80 3.35 -5.03
C LEU A 9 -0.52 2.76 -4.43
N ALA A 10 0.64 3.28 -4.84
CA ALA A 10 1.95 2.87 -4.31
C ALA A 10 2.45 3.94 -3.33
N VAL A 11 2.59 3.57 -2.05
CA VAL A 11 2.87 4.50 -0.95
C VAL A 11 4.30 4.32 -0.44
N VAL A 12 5.06 5.41 -0.42
CA VAL A 12 6.41 5.49 0.17
C VAL A 12 6.33 6.10 1.57
N GLY A 13 6.37 5.27 2.60
CA GLY A 13 6.28 5.67 4.01
C GLY A 13 7.61 6.13 4.63
N SER A 14 8.64 6.40 3.83
CA SER A 14 9.94 6.86 4.32
C SER A 14 10.16 8.34 4.00
N LEU A 15 10.56 9.12 5.00
CA LEU A 15 10.97 10.52 4.83
C LEU A 15 12.47 10.68 4.57
N GLN A 16 13.25 9.60 4.61
CA GLN A 16 14.67 9.63 4.32
C GLN A 16 14.91 9.94 2.84
N ARG A 17 15.87 10.82 2.54
CA ARG A 17 16.17 11.22 1.13
C ARG A 17 16.69 10.03 0.31
N GLU A 18 17.69 9.33 0.83
CA GLU A 18 18.23 8.10 0.24
C GLU A 18 17.57 6.90 0.92
N SER A 19 16.39 6.53 0.47
CA SER A 19 15.56 5.51 1.09
C SER A 19 15.46 4.26 0.23
N VAL A 20 15.87 3.14 0.77
CA VAL A 20 15.72 1.82 0.12
C VAL A 20 14.24 1.45 -0.06
N THR A 21 13.37 1.86 0.87
CA THR A 21 11.92 1.73 0.72
C THR A 21 11.43 2.43 -0.55
N ARG A 22 11.91 3.66 -0.81
CA ARG A 22 11.56 4.43 -2.01
C ARG A 22 12.04 3.73 -3.26
N VAL A 23 13.29 3.25 -3.29
CA VAL A 23 13.84 2.51 -4.43
C VAL A 23 12.96 1.33 -4.80
N VAL A 24 12.55 0.54 -3.81
CA VAL A 24 11.75 -0.67 -4.06
C VAL A 24 10.31 -0.32 -4.47
N ILE A 25 9.67 0.67 -3.85
CA ILE A 25 8.31 1.08 -4.25
C ILE A 25 8.29 1.67 -5.67
N HIS A 26 9.32 2.44 -6.06
CA HIS A 26 9.44 2.91 -7.44
C HIS A 26 9.60 1.75 -8.43
N HIS A 27 10.44 0.77 -8.11
CA HIS A 27 10.59 -0.44 -8.93
C HIS A 27 9.25 -1.18 -9.10
N VAL A 28 8.51 -1.38 -8.02
CA VAL A 28 7.17 -1.99 -8.04
C VAL A 28 6.20 -1.18 -8.91
N ALA A 29 6.18 0.14 -8.75
CA ALA A 29 5.31 1.03 -9.52
C ALA A 29 5.59 0.92 -11.03
N GLU A 30 6.86 0.93 -11.44
CA GLU A 30 7.25 0.79 -12.85
C GLU A 30 6.87 -0.58 -13.43
N ARG A 31 7.08 -1.65 -12.67
CA ARG A 31 6.68 -2.99 -13.08
C ARG A 31 5.16 -3.09 -13.26
N LEU A 32 4.38 -2.56 -12.32
CA LEU A 32 2.92 -2.53 -12.41
C LEU A 32 2.42 -1.73 -13.63
N ARG A 33 3.07 -0.59 -13.93
CA ARG A 33 2.76 0.20 -15.15
C ARG A 33 3.04 -0.59 -16.42
N THR A 34 4.19 -1.25 -16.49
CA THR A 34 4.57 -2.13 -17.61
C THR A 34 3.56 -3.25 -17.79
N ASP A 35 3.01 -3.76 -16.70
CA ASP A 35 1.98 -4.80 -16.69
C ASP A 35 0.55 -4.27 -16.91
N GLY A 36 0.38 -2.98 -17.28
CA GLY A 36 -0.90 -2.39 -17.66
C GLY A 36 -1.76 -1.87 -16.52
N CYS A 37 -1.23 -1.74 -15.29
CA CYS A 37 -1.94 -1.12 -14.18
C CYS A 37 -1.87 0.42 -14.25
N LEU A 38 -2.91 1.08 -13.74
CA LEU A 38 -2.92 2.53 -13.50
C LEU A 38 -2.31 2.79 -12.12
N VAL A 39 -1.08 3.29 -12.09
CA VAL A 39 -0.33 3.45 -10.84
C VAL A 39 -0.19 4.91 -10.45
N ASP A 40 -0.73 5.23 -9.30
CA ASP A 40 -0.55 6.47 -8.57
C ASP A 40 0.54 6.27 -7.51
N LEU A 41 1.52 7.17 -7.44
CA LEU A 41 2.64 7.09 -6.51
C LEU A 41 2.54 8.22 -5.48
N LEU A 42 2.41 7.87 -4.21
CA LEU A 42 2.38 8.79 -3.08
C LEU A 42 3.68 8.68 -2.28
N ASP A 43 4.49 9.72 -2.30
CA ASP A 43 5.77 9.79 -1.59
C ASP A 43 5.72 10.90 -0.53
N PHE A 44 5.70 10.52 0.76
CA PHE A 44 5.55 11.48 1.85
C PHE A 44 6.73 12.44 2.02
N LEU A 45 7.88 12.18 1.42
CA LEU A 45 8.96 13.17 1.34
C LEU A 45 8.60 14.31 0.39
N LYS A 46 7.86 14.04 -0.67
CA LYS A 46 7.47 15.01 -1.69
C LYS A 46 6.10 15.64 -1.42
N GLU A 47 5.22 14.85 -0.84
CA GLU A 47 3.84 15.20 -0.48
C GLU A 47 3.63 14.96 1.02
N PRO A 48 4.21 15.82 1.89
CA PRO A 48 4.12 15.62 3.33
C PRO A 48 2.67 15.78 3.81
N LEU A 49 2.24 14.85 4.69
CA LEU A 49 0.92 14.90 5.30
C LEU A 49 0.99 15.60 6.66
N ALA A 50 0.05 16.50 6.92
CA ALA A 50 -0.17 17.02 8.26
C ALA A 50 -0.47 15.86 9.24
N LEU A 51 -0.13 16.06 10.50
CA LEU A 51 -0.45 15.07 11.54
C LEU A 51 -1.97 14.92 11.63
N TYR A 52 -2.44 13.67 11.62
CA TYR A 52 -3.86 13.37 11.73
C TYR A 52 -4.44 13.90 13.03
N ASN A 53 -5.51 14.68 12.88
CA ASN A 53 -6.36 15.12 13.98
C ASN A 53 -7.81 14.80 13.57
N PRO A 54 -8.52 13.92 14.29
CA PRO A 54 -9.86 13.48 13.91
C PRO A 54 -10.88 14.61 13.79
N ASP A 55 -10.66 15.73 14.51
CA ASP A 55 -11.59 16.85 14.50
C ASP A 55 -11.43 17.74 13.26
N THR A 56 -10.23 17.83 12.68
CA THR A 56 -9.90 18.83 11.65
C THR A 56 -9.26 18.24 10.38
N ALA A 57 -8.95 16.95 10.34
CA ALA A 57 -8.22 16.35 9.21
C ALA A 57 -8.91 16.58 7.86
N HIS A 58 -10.25 16.53 7.83
CA HIS A 58 -11.05 16.73 6.63
C HIS A 58 -11.04 18.18 6.08
N GLU A 59 -10.61 19.13 6.91
CA GLU A 59 -10.48 20.55 6.53
C GLU A 59 -9.09 20.90 5.97
N LEU A 60 -8.15 19.94 6.06
CA LEU A 60 -6.77 20.20 5.62
C LEU A 60 -6.69 20.40 4.09
N PRO A 61 -5.88 21.35 3.62
CA PRO A 61 -5.61 21.50 2.21
C PRO A 61 -5.10 20.19 1.60
N GLY A 62 -5.66 19.77 0.47
CA GLY A 62 -5.29 18.52 -0.21
C GLY A 62 -5.92 17.25 0.35
N TYR A 63 -6.67 17.29 1.46
CA TYR A 63 -7.31 16.10 2.01
C TYR A 63 -8.26 15.43 1.02
N ALA A 64 -9.15 16.19 0.39
CA ALA A 64 -10.11 15.68 -0.58
C ALA A 64 -9.42 15.04 -1.81
N GLU A 65 -8.29 15.61 -2.26
CA GLU A 65 -7.48 15.04 -3.33
C GLU A 65 -6.85 13.71 -2.90
N LEU A 66 -6.26 13.67 -1.72
CA LEU A 66 -5.67 12.45 -1.15
C LEU A 66 -6.75 11.37 -0.95
N GLN A 67 -7.91 11.72 -0.42
CA GLN A 67 -9.05 10.81 -0.26
C GLN A 67 -9.47 10.24 -1.62
N ALA A 68 -9.59 11.08 -2.65
CA ALA A 68 -9.94 10.63 -3.99
C ALA A 68 -8.90 9.66 -4.58
N ARG A 69 -7.61 9.81 -4.27
CA ARG A 69 -6.54 8.86 -4.64
C ARG A 69 -6.73 7.51 -3.95
N VAL A 70 -7.02 7.53 -2.65
CA VAL A 70 -7.31 6.31 -1.87
C VAL A 70 -8.59 5.64 -2.39
N ASP A 71 -9.65 6.39 -2.64
CA ASP A 71 -10.95 5.87 -3.11
C ASP A 71 -10.83 5.16 -4.46
N ARG A 72 -10.07 5.74 -5.40
CA ARG A 72 -9.85 5.13 -6.72
C ARG A 72 -9.05 3.83 -6.67
N ALA A 73 -8.18 3.66 -5.69
CA ALA A 73 -7.30 2.50 -5.61
C ALA A 73 -8.09 1.21 -5.37
N ASP A 74 -7.75 0.16 -6.10
CA ASP A 74 -8.19 -1.21 -5.88
C ASP A 74 -7.19 -1.97 -5.01
N VAL A 75 -5.89 -1.67 -5.21
CA VAL A 75 -4.76 -2.24 -4.48
C VAL A 75 -3.89 -1.12 -3.94
N ILE A 76 -3.42 -1.27 -2.71
CA ILE A 76 -2.52 -0.31 -2.06
C ILE A 76 -1.22 -1.04 -1.67
N PHE A 77 -0.10 -0.65 -2.30
CA PHE A 77 1.21 -1.09 -1.87
C PHE A 77 1.72 -0.17 -0.76
N LEU A 78 1.98 -0.74 0.40
CA LEU A 78 2.45 -0.02 1.58
C LEU A 78 3.93 -0.32 1.81
N GLY A 79 4.80 0.62 1.44
CA GLY A 79 6.24 0.54 1.69
C GLY A 79 6.63 1.35 2.92
N THR A 80 7.18 0.70 3.95
CA THR A 80 7.57 1.36 5.19
C THR A 80 8.94 0.86 5.69
N PRO A 81 9.78 1.74 6.24
CA PRO A 81 10.90 1.28 7.05
C PRO A 81 10.39 0.71 8.39
N ASP A 82 11.18 -0.18 8.96
CA ASP A 82 11.06 -0.65 10.33
C ASP A 82 11.85 0.28 11.25
N TYR A 83 11.17 1.04 12.06
CA TYR A 83 11.77 1.87 13.10
C TYR A 83 11.40 1.31 14.48
N HIS A 84 12.38 0.70 15.15
CA HIS A 84 12.20 0.15 16.48
C HIS A 84 11.09 -0.92 16.58
N GLY A 85 10.98 -1.77 15.56
CA GLY A 85 9.97 -2.83 15.51
C GLY A 85 8.57 -2.34 15.10
N SER A 86 8.46 -1.12 14.52
CA SER A 86 7.18 -0.54 14.11
C SER A 86 7.27 0.09 12.72
N LEU A 87 6.11 0.23 12.07
CA LEU A 87 6.01 1.03 10.84
C LEU A 87 6.38 2.49 11.14
N SER A 88 6.85 3.21 10.13
CA SER A 88 7.21 4.63 10.28
C SER A 88 6.03 5.48 10.74
N GLY A 89 6.30 6.54 11.50
CA GLY A 89 5.28 7.50 11.88
C GLY A 89 4.55 8.12 10.68
N ALA A 90 5.24 8.34 9.56
CA ALA A 90 4.63 8.86 8.35
C ALA A 90 3.63 7.86 7.73
N MET A 91 3.97 6.56 7.70
CA MET A 91 3.04 5.52 7.25
C MET A 91 1.85 5.39 8.19
N LYS A 92 2.10 5.39 9.50
CA LYS A 92 1.01 5.33 10.49
C LYS A 92 0.08 6.54 10.37
N ASN A 93 0.64 7.73 10.22
CA ASN A 93 -0.12 8.95 10.01
C ASN A 93 -1.05 8.86 8.79
N PHE A 94 -0.54 8.37 7.66
CA PHE A 94 -1.37 8.14 6.46
C PHE A 94 -2.52 7.17 6.73
N LEU A 95 -2.23 6.06 7.39
CA LEU A 95 -3.25 5.04 7.69
C LEU A 95 -4.32 5.54 8.68
N ASP A 96 -4.00 6.52 9.52
CA ASP A 96 -4.95 7.12 10.45
C ASP A 96 -5.94 8.09 9.78
N HIS A 97 -5.61 8.64 8.60
CA HIS A 97 -6.51 9.52 7.87
C HIS A 97 -7.71 8.81 7.25
N PHE A 98 -7.65 7.48 7.07
CA PHE A 98 -8.65 6.72 6.32
C PHE A 98 -9.07 5.46 7.06
N TRP A 99 -10.33 5.11 6.93
CA TRP A 99 -10.90 3.89 7.47
C TRP A 99 -11.82 3.20 6.46
N HIS A 100 -12.98 3.82 6.17
CA HIS A 100 -13.98 3.26 5.26
C HIS A 100 -13.45 3.16 3.82
N GLU A 101 -12.60 4.08 3.43
CA GLU A 101 -11.96 4.14 2.12
C GLU A 101 -11.12 2.90 1.82
N PHE A 102 -10.57 2.26 2.85
CA PHE A 102 -9.79 1.04 2.71
C PHE A 102 -10.63 -0.24 2.58
N ALA A 103 -11.91 -0.19 2.95
CA ALA A 103 -12.75 -1.39 3.02
C ALA A 103 -12.84 -2.14 1.68
N GLY A 104 -12.59 -3.44 1.73
CA GLY A 104 -12.63 -4.34 0.57
C GLY A 104 -11.44 -4.23 -0.39
N LYS A 105 -10.48 -3.32 -0.16
CA LYS A 105 -9.26 -3.17 -0.98
C LYS A 105 -8.17 -4.15 -0.53
N LEU A 106 -7.20 -4.40 -1.41
CA LEU A 106 -6.07 -5.27 -1.11
C LEU A 106 -4.84 -4.44 -0.69
N PHE A 107 -4.26 -4.76 0.45
CA PHE A 107 -2.96 -4.26 0.89
C PHE A 107 -1.86 -5.25 0.52
N ALA A 108 -0.82 -4.77 -0.15
CA ALA A 108 0.44 -5.47 -0.39
C ALA A 108 1.56 -4.75 0.37
N THR A 109 2.28 -5.46 1.23
CA THR A 109 3.20 -4.84 2.19
C THR A 109 4.66 -5.09 1.87
N ILE A 110 5.47 -4.04 1.99
CA ILE A 110 6.93 -4.07 1.78
C ILE A 110 7.59 -3.36 2.96
N VAL A 111 8.48 -4.07 3.66
CA VAL A 111 9.13 -3.57 4.88
C VAL A 111 10.64 -3.56 4.71
N ALA A 112 11.26 -2.39 4.82
CA ALA A 112 12.71 -2.26 4.91
C ALA A 112 13.13 -2.39 6.38
N SER A 113 13.85 -3.46 6.72
CA SER A 113 14.25 -3.78 8.09
C SER A 113 15.65 -4.38 8.11
N HIS A 114 16.40 -4.17 9.20
CA HIS A 114 17.67 -4.87 9.45
C HIS A 114 17.47 -6.37 9.76
N GLU A 115 16.24 -6.75 10.13
CA GLU A 115 15.83 -8.13 10.39
C GLU A 115 14.77 -8.56 9.36
N LYS A 116 13.86 -9.43 9.76
CA LYS A 116 12.80 -9.94 8.87
C LYS A 116 11.56 -9.04 8.77
N GLY A 117 11.48 -7.97 9.58
CA GLY A 117 10.34 -7.04 9.59
C GLY A 117 8.98 -7.68 9.91
N LEU A 118 8.97 -8.80 10.62
CA LEU A 118 7.74 -9.56 10.90
C LEU A 118 6.76 -8.76 11.76
N THR A 119 7.26 -8.09 12.80
CA THR A 119 6.44 -7.25 13.68
C THR A 119 5.70 -6.16 12.92
N VAL A 120 6.40 -5.48 12.00
CA VAL A 120 5.81 -4.42 11.17
C VAL A 120 4.77 -5.00 10.20
N THR A 121 5.06 -6.15 9.60
CA THR A 121 4.12 -6.86 8.73
C THR A 121 2.84 -7.23 9.48
N ASP A 122 2.94 -7.72 10.72
CA ASP A 122 1.79 -8.07 11.54
C ASP A 122 1.00 -6.83 12.00
N GLN A 123 1.67 -5.72 12.26
CA GLN A 123 0.99 -4.43 12.53
C GLN A 123 0.18 -3.98 11.30
N LEU A 124 0.75 -4.02 10.10
CA LEU A 124 0.05 -3.65 8.87
C LEU A 124 -1.16 -4.57 8.60
N ARG A 125 -1.04 -5.88 8.87
CA ARG A 125 -2.17 -6.83 8.80
C ARG A 125 -3.26 -6.51 9.82
N THR A 126 -2.86 -6.13 11.03
CA THR A 126 -3.80 -5.73 12.08
C THR A 126 -4.58 -4.48 11.68
N ILE A 127 -3.89 -3.48 11.12
CA ILE A 127 -4.52 -2.25 10.61
C ILE A 127 -5.48 -2.59 9.46
N ALA A 128 -5.04 -3.39 8.49
CA ALA A 128 -5.89 -3.82 7.38
C ALA A 128 -7.19 -4.46 7.88
N ARG A 129 -7.09 -5.39 8.83
CA ARG A 129 -8.26 -6.04 9.44
C ARG A 129 -9.19 -5.04 10.13
N GLN A 130 -8.65 -4.04 10.83
CA GLN A 130 -9.46 -3.00 11.47
C GLN A 130 -10.18 -2.10 10.47
N CYS A 131 -9.60 -1.92 9.29
CA CYS A 131 -10.18 -1.12 8.21
C CYS A 131 -10.96 -1.96 7.18
N TYR A 132 -11.26 -3.22 7.49
CA TYR A 132 -11.95 -4.16 6.57
C TYR A 132 -11.25 -4.33 5.21
N ALA A 133 -9.93 -4.09 5.15
CA ALA A 133 -9.12 -4.36 3.99
C ALA A 133 -8.59 -5.81 3.99
N TRP A 134 -8.31 -6.33 2.80
CA TRP A 134 -7.66 -7.62 2.59
C TRP A 134 -6.14 -7.46 2.64
N THR A 135 -5.44 -8.51 2.98
CA THR A 135 -3.98 -8.60 2.82
C THR A 135 -3.61 -9.88 2.08
N LEU A 136 -2.53 -9.84 1.31
CA LEU A 136 -1.90 -11.08 0.87
C LEU A 136 -1.41 -11.89 2.09
N PRO A 137 -1.33 -13.22 1.99
CA PRO A 137 -0.90 -14.07 3.12
C PRO A 137 0.57 -13.85 3.50
N TYR A 138 1.32 -13.07 2.73
CA TYR A 138 2.71 -12.72 2.93
C TYR A 138 2.96 -11.25 2.56
N GLY A 139 4.12 -10.73 2.97
CA GLY A 139 4.69 -9.48 2.53
C GLY A 139 6.14 -9.68 2.11
N VAL A 140 6.78 -8.64 1.60
CA VAL A 140 8.21 -8.66 1.27
C VAL A 140 8.96 -7.79 2.27
N SER A 141 9.96 -8.38 2.92
CA SER A 141 10.97 -7.63 3.69
C SER A 141 12.27 -7.53 2.89
N LEU A 142 12.99 -6.45 3.10
CA LEU A 142 14.31 -6.22 2.50
C LEU A 142 15.27 -5.62 3.52
N THR A 143 16.55 -5.85 3.28
CA THR A 143 17.65 -5.29 4.08
C THR A 143 18.54 -4.44 3.18
N GLU A 144 18.80 -3.20 3.57
CA GLU A 144 19.59 -2.25 2.78
C GLU A 144 20.93 -2.83 2.34
N GLU A 145 21.71 -3.33 3.30
CA GLU A 145 23.08 -3.79 3.08
C GLU A 145 23.19 -4.94 2.07
N VAL A 146 22.16 -5.75 1.95
CA VAL A 146 22.14 -6.98 1.12
C VAL A 146 21.39 -6.76 -0.18
N ASP A 147 20.27 -6.06 -0.13
CA ASP A 147 19.28 -6.07 -1.21
C ASP A 147 19.36 -4.85 -2.13
N VAL A 148 19.85 -3.70 -1.60
CA VAL A 148 19.88 -2.43 -2.35
C VAL A 148 21.23 -1.76 -2.17
N LYS A 149 21.89 -1.40 -3.27
CA LYS A 149 23.16 -0.64 -3.27
C LYS A 149 23.10 0.48 -4.32
N ASP A 150 23.62 1.64 -4.00
CA ASP A 150 23.69 2.80 -4.90
C ASP A 150 22.34 3.10 -5.59
N GLY A 151 21.25 3.04 -4.81
CA GLY A 151 19.90 3.28 -5.30
C GLY A 151 19.34 2.23 -6.26
N LYS A 152 19.94 1.02 -6.30
CA LYS A 152 19.52 -0.08 -7.18
C LYS A 152 19.31 -1.36 -6.39
N ILE A 153 18.29 -2.13 -6.77
CA ILE A 153 18.09 -3.49 -6.27
C ILE A 153 19.19 -4.38 -6.87
N VAL A 154 20.00 -4.99 -6.01
CA VAL A 154 21.11 -5.86 -6.42
C VAL A 154 20.82 -7.34 -6.17
N SER A 155 19.90 -7.66 -5.27
CA SER A 155 19.55 -9.03 -4.87
C SER A 155 18.53 -9.65 -5.82
N ASP A 156 18.87 -10.75 -6.46
CA ASP A 156 17.95 -11.54 -7.28
C ASP A 156 16.83 -12.17 -6.42
N SER A 157 17.17 -12.54 -5.17
CA SER A 157 16.17 -13.03 -4.22
C SER A 157 15.10 -11.99 -3.93
N LEU A 158 15.48 -10.72 -3.75
CA LEU A 158 14.52 -9.65 -3.58
C LEU A 158 13.69 -9.44 -4.86
N ARG A 159 14.32 -9.41 -6.05
CA ARG A 159 13.59 -9.28 -7.32
C ARG A 159 12.52 -10.36 -7.47
N ASN A 160 12.88 -11.62 -7.25
CA ASN A 160 11.95 -12.75 -7.36
C ASN A 160 10.77 -12.63 -6.37
N ARG A 161 11.02 -12.19 -5.13
CA ARG A 161 9.96 -11.97 -4.13
C ARG A 161 9.04 -10.80 -4.50
N LEU A 162 9.60 -9.74 -5.08
CA LEU A 162 8.82 -8.60 -5.58
C LEU A 162 7.99 -8.99 -6.81
N ASP A 163 8.55 -9.74 -7.75
CA ASP A 163 7.81 -10.23 -8.93
C ASP A 163 6.62 -11.10 -8.51
N MET A 164 6.81 -11.98 -7.52
CA MET A 164 5.73 -12.77 -6.94
C MET A 164 4.66 -11.87 -6.29
N LEU A 165 5.08 -10.89 -5.47
CA LEU A 165 4.16 -9.97 -4.80
C LEU A 165 3.36 -9.13 -5.82
N ILE A 166 4.01 -8.61 -6.84
CA ILE A 166 3.39 -7.83 -7.93
C ILE A 166 2.36 -8.69 -8.68
N ARG A 167 2.76 -9.90 -9.08
CA ARG A 167 1.86 -10.83 -9.76
C ARG A 167 0.62 -11.13 -8.92
N ASP A 168 0.80 -11.48 -7.65
CA ASP A 168 -0.30 -11.87 -6.77
C ASP A 168 -1.20 -10.69 -6.42
N ALA A 169 -0.62 -9.51 -6.18
CA ALA A 169 -1.40 -8.29 -5.97
C ALA A 169 -2.28 -7.94 -7.19
N ARG A 170 -1.79 -8.15 -8.42
CA ARG A 170 -2.59 -7.95 -9.63
C ARG A 170 -3.73 -8.96 -9.74
N VAL A 171 -3.42 -10.25 -9.60
CA VAL A 171 -4.42 -11.32 -9.77
C VAL A 171 -5.49 -11.25 -8.70
N TYR A 172 -5.09 -11.28 -7.43
CA TYR A 172 -6.04 -11.27 -6.32
C TYR A 172 -6.69 -9.90 -6.14
N GLY A 173 -5.95 -8.81 -6.38
CA GLY A 173 -6.51 -7.46 -6.39
C GLY A 173 -7.60 -7.30 -7.44
N GLY A 174 -7.41 -7.82 -8.65
CA GLY A 174 -8.42 -7.81 -9.69
C GLY A 174 -9.68 -8.61 -9.32
N VAL A 175 -9.53 -9.77 -8.66
CA VAL A 175 -10.66 -10.55 -8.16
C VAL A 175 -11.42 -9.77 -7.08
N LEU A 176 -10.71 -9.22 -6.10
CA LEU A 176 -11.29 -8.46 -4.99
C LEU A 176 -11.95 -7.17 -5.46
N ALA A 177 -11.36 -6.46 -6.42
CA ALA A 177 -11.93 -5.24 -6.98
C ALA A 177 -13.27 -5.50 -7.69
N ARG A 178 -13.37 -6.58 -8.46
CA ARG A 178 -14.64 -6.98 -9.08
C ARG A 178 -15.69 -7.36 -8.04
N GLN A 179 -15.30 -8.13 -7.03
CA GLN A 179 -16.22 -8.53 -5.96
C GLN A 179 -16.66 -7.32 -5.13
N ARG A 180 -15.72 -6.44 -4.74
CA ARG A 180 -16.05 -5.18 -4.04
C ARG A 180 -17.09 -4.36 -4.80
N LYS A 181 -16.91 -4.21 -6.11
CA LYS A 181 -17.88 -3.49 -6.95
C LYS A 181 -19.26 -4.15 -6.95
N ALA A 182 -19.29 -5.47 -7.03
CA ALA A 182 -20.55 -6.24 -6.97
C ALA A 182 -21.25 -6.07 -5.60
N ASP A 183 -20.48 -6.20 -4.50
CA ASP A 183 -21.00 -6.07 -3.13
C ASP A 183 -21.55 -4.66 -2.86
N LEU A 184 -20.92 -3.62 -3.40
CA LEU A 184 -21.41 -2.25 -3.27
C LEU A 184 -22.68 -1.98 -4.10
N ALA A 185 -22.90 -2.74 -5.16
CA ALA A 185 -24.07 -2.58 -6.05
C ALA A 185 -25.27 -3.44 -5.63
N THR A 186 -25.11 -4.39 -4.69
CA THR A 186 -26.19 -5.28 -4.22
C THR A 186 -26.75 -4.83 -2.87
N GLN A 187 -27.95 -5.31 -2.53
CA GLN A 187 -28.56 -5.15 -1.19
C GLN A 187 -28.30 -6.37 -0.28
N GLU A 188 -27.55 -7.37 -0.76
CA GLU A 188 -27.26 -8.55 0.04
C GLU A 188 -26.46 -8.21 1.31
N PRO A 189 -26.73 -8.89 2.44
CA PRO A 189 -25.97 -8.67 3.66
C PRO A 189 -24.54 -9.21 3.52
N GLY A 190 -23.56 -8.38 3.84
CA GLY A 190 -22.15 -8.70 3.82
C GLY A 190 -21.37 -7.64 4.58
N PHE A 191 -20.07 -7.87 4.82
CA PHE A 191 -19.27 -6.88 5.54
C PHE A 191 -19.20 -5.54 4.80
N MET A 192 -19.29 -5.56 3.46
CA MET A 192 -19.31 -4.36 2.62
C MET A 192 -20.61 -3.56 2.72
N ALA A 193 -21.71 -4.14 3.24
CA ALA A 193 -22.96 -3.44 3.40
C ALA A 193 -22.87 -2.18 4.28
N ARG A 194 -21.90 -2.14 5.18
CA ARG A 194 -21.62 -0.99 6.06
C ARG A 194 -20.85 0.14 5.37
N HIS A 195 -20.37 -0.09 4.15
CA HIS A 195 -19.52 0.83 3.38
C HIS A 195 -20.19 1.26 2.06
N ARG A 196 -21.51 1.08 1.96
CA ARG A 196 -22.34 1.52 0.83
C ARG A 196 -22.68 2.99 0.93
#